data_ea614d91708c5dbfbefca528eb476fbe
#
_entry.id   ea614d91708c5dbfbefca528eb476fbe
#
_cell.length_a   1.000
_cell.length_b   1.000
_cell.length_c   1.000
_cell.angle_alpha   90.00
_cell.angle_beta   90.00
_cell.angle_gamma   90.00
#
_symmetry.space_group_name_H-M   'P 1'
#
loop_
_entity.id
_entity.type
_entity.pdbx_description
1 polymer ?
#
loop_
_entity_poly.entity_id
_entity_poly.type
_entity_poly.pdbx_seq_one_letter_code
_entity_poly.pdbx_strand_id
1 'polypeptide(L)'
;MFFARPKKLYKYFKKLNKNIKIFEAKYVPLNLSSFNLKKNFLFFCGLGNPSEFERTLKKYKFKIKEKIIYPDHYNFSNFDILSLKKLAKKKNLNIITTEKDYLRLNKKNRKNI
;
A
#
# COMPACT_ATOMS: atom_id res chain seq x y z
N MET A 1 -1.98 -6.98 3.90
CA MET A 1 -1.61 -5.82 4.73
C MET A 1 -1.52 -4.58 3.86
N PHE A 2 -2.07 -3.47 4.29
CA PHE A 2 -2.14 -2.26 3.49
C PHE A 2 -2.16 -1.00 4.35
N PHE A 3 -1.87 0.13 3.71
CA PHE A 3 -1.95 1.47 4.31
C PHE A 3 -3.08 2.26 3.67
N ALA A 4 -3.72 3.13 4.46
CA ALA A 4 -4.75 4.04 4.00
C ALA A 4 -4.34 5.49 4.23
N ARG A 5 -4.97 6.40 3.49
CA ARG A 5 -4.84 7.83 3.73
C ARG A 5 -5.51 8.20 5.05
N PRO A 6 -5.02 9.24 5.76
CA PRO A 6 -5.62 9.65 7.02
C PRO A 6 -6.96 10.36 6.81
N LYS A 7 -8.04 9.59 6.69
CA LYS A 7 -9.40 10.11 6.45
C LYS A 7 -9.86 11.13 7.50
N LYS A 8 -9.45 10.93 8.74
CA LYS A 8 -9.76 11.85 9.84
C LYS A 8 -9.21 13.25 9.59
N LEU A 9 -7.96 13.33 9.17
CA LEU A 9 -7.29 14.59 8.87
C LEU A 9 -7.95 15.29 7.69
N TYR A 10 -8.30 14.55 6.65
CA TYR A 10 -9.00 15.08 5.48
C TYR A 10 -10.34 15.72 5.88
N LYS A 11 -11.15 15.01 6.67
CA LYS A 11 -12.43 15.51 7.16
C LYS A 11 -12.25 16.79 7.99
N TYR A 12 -11.26 16.83 8.84
CA TYR A 12 -10.95 17.99 9.67
C TYR A 12 -10.66 19.23 8.84
N PHE A 13 -9.78 19.12 7.86
CA PHE A 13 -9.44 20.25 6.99
C PHE A 13 -10.63 20.71 6.14
N LYS A 14 -11.42 19.81 5.62
CA LYS A 14 -12.64 20.12 4.89
C LYS A 14 -13.66 20.87 5.77
N LYS A 15 -13.72 20.54 7.05
CA LYS A 15 -14.62 21.17 8.02
C LYS A 15 -14.18 22.60 8.33
N LEU A 16 -12.88 22.86 8.42
CA LEU A 16 -12.33 24.18 8.68
C LEU A 16 -12.54 25.15 7.52
N ASN A 17 -12.38 24.69 6.31
CA ASN A 17 -12.55 25.52 5.11
C ASN A 17 -12.90 24.65 3.91
N LYS A 18 -14.11 24.83 3.39
CA LYS A 18 -14.61 24.08 2.24
C LYS A 18 -13.79 24.29 0.96
N ASN A 19 -13.07 25.42 0.87
CA ASN A 19 -12.25 25.76 -0.30
C ASN A 19 -10.80 25.32 -0.15
N ILE A 20 -10.42 24.72 0.97
CA ILE A 20 -9.08 24.22 1.18
C ILE A 20 -8.83 23.03 0.26
N LYS A 21 -7.75 23.14 -0.50
CA LYS A 21 -7.21 22.01 -1.26
C LYS A 21 -6.17 21.32 -0.39
N ILE A 22 -6.35 20.03 -0.16
CA ILE A 22 -5.41 19.24 0.63
C ILE A 22 -4.40 18.64 -0.33
N PHE A 23 -3.17 19.18 -0.30
CA PHE A 23 -2.12 18.78 -1.21
C PHE A 23 -1.28 17.61 -0.69
N GLU A 24 -1.21 17.45 0.62
CA GLU A 24 -0.43 16.38 1.23
C GLU A 24 -1.34 15.27 1.72
N ALA A 25 -1.19 14.10 1.11
CA ALA A 25 -1.78 12.87 1.62
C ALA A 25 -0.68 12.11 2.35
N LYS A 26 -0.77 12.02 3.67
CA LYS A 26 0.11 11.16 4.45
C LYS A 26 -0.52 9.78 4.57
N TYR A 27 0.27 8.75 4.30
CA TYR A 27 -0.16 7.38 4.52
C TYR A 27 0.06 7.02 5.98
N VAL A 28 -0.95 6.39 6.59
CA VAL A 28 -0.85 5.88 7.95
C VAL A 28 -1.27 4.41 7.95
N PRO A 29 -0.64 3.58 8.79
CA PRO A 29 -1.05 2.18 8.89
C PRO A 29 -2.41 2.08 9.56
N LEU A 30 -3.31 1.27 8.99
CA LEU A 30 -4.62 1.02 9.59
C LEU A 30 -4.52 0.11 10.81
N ASN A 31 -3.61 -0.84 10.78
CA ASN A 31 -3.49 -1.87 11.82
C ASN A 31 -2.03 -2.25 12.00
N LEU A 32 -1.22 -1.27 12.40
CA LEU A 32 0.22 -1.46 12.55
C LEU A 32 0.56 -2.63 13.50
N SER A 33 -0.24 -2.81 14.55
CA SER A 33 -0.04 -3.89 15.51
C SER A 33 -0.16 -5.29 14.91
N SER A 34 -0.85 -5.45 13.79
CA SER A 34 -0.98 -6.74 13.12
C SER A 34 0.19 -7.07 12.18
N PHE A 35 1.10 -6.11 11.96
CA PHE A 35 2.28 -6.33 11.14
C PHE A 35 3.44 -6.87 11.96
N ASN A 36 4.11 -7.87 11.43
CA ASN A 36 5.36 -8.34 12.01
C ASN A 36 6.53 -7.63 11.33
N LEU A 37 7.04 -6.58 11.96
CA LEU A 37 8.12 -5.75 11.43
C LEU A 37 9.46 -6.47 11.33
N LYS A 38 9.60 -7.65 11.93
CA LYS A 38 10.79 -8.49 11.80
C LYS A 38 10.82 -9.24 10.46
N LYS A 39 9.68 -9.36 9.79
CA LYS A 39 9.57 -10.02 8.49
C LYS A 39 10.04 -9.09 7.37
N ASN A 40 10.44 -9.68 6.26
CA ASN A 40 10.76 -8.95 5.06
C ASN A 40 9.53 -8.82 4.17
N PHE A 41 9.47 -7.74 3.40
CA PHE A 41 8.28 -7.39 2.63
C PHE A 41 8.62 -7.18 1.16
N LEU A 42 7.66 -7.59 0.33
CA LEU A 42 7.54 -7.15 -1.05
C LEU A 42 6.38 -6.16 -1.10
N PHE A 43 6.60 -4.94 -1.61
CA PHE A 43 5.48 -4.06 -1.85
C PHE A 43 5.22 -3.85 -3.33
N PHE A 44 3.96 -3.71 -3.67
CA PHE A 44 3.55 -3.33 -5.00
C PHE A 44 2.52 -2.21 -4.92
N CYS A 45 2.46 -1.39 -5.96
CA CYS A 45 1.47 -0.32 -6.05
C CYS A 45 1.29 0.14 -7.49
N GLY A 46 0.10 0.68 -7.78
CA GLY A 46 -0.20 1.39 -9.01
C GLY A 46 -0.48 2.86 -8.70
N LEU A 47 0.50 3.57 -8.19
CA LEU A 47 0.40 4.97 -7.76
C LEU A 47 1.17 5.89 -8.69
N GLY A 48 0.68 7.12 -8.82
CA GLY A 48 1.40 8.16 -9.56
C GLY A 48 2.67 8.63 -8.84
N ASN A 49 2.74 8.49 -7.51
CA ASN A 49 3.91 8.85 -6.72
C ASN A 49 4.27 7.72 -5.74
N PRO A 50 4.88 6.64 -6.22
CA PRO A 50 5.22 5.50 -5.36
C PRO A 50 6.32 5.81 -4.34
N SER A 51 7.20 6.78 -4.60
CA SER A 51 8.29 7.11 -3.69
C SER A 51 7.80 7.63 -2.35
N GLU A 52 6.68 8.33 -2.32
CA GLU A 52 6.08 8.81 -1.08
C GLU A 52 5.58 7.65 -0.22
N PHE A 53 4.94 6.68 -0.82
CA PHE A 53 4.50 5.47 -0.12
C PHE A 53 5.69 4.67 0.41
N GLU A 54 6.73 4.51 -0.40
CA GLU A 54 7.96 3.83 0.01
C GLU A 54 8.60 4.53 1.21
N ARG A 55 8.65 5.86 1.19
CA ARG A 55 9.19 6.65 2.30
C ARG A 55 8.39 6.42 3.57
N THR A 56 7.07 6.34 3.47
CA THR A 56 6.18 6.04 4.59
C THR A 56 6.47 4.66 5.16
N LEU A 57 6.64 3.64 4.32
CA LEU A 57 6.97 2.29 4.77
C LEU A 57 8.29 2.27 5.54
N LYS A 58 9.30 2.98 5.06
CA LYS A 58 10.59 3.10 5.74
C LYS A 58 10.46 3.82 7.08
N LYS A 59 9.63 4.86 7.14
CA LYS A 59 9.36 5.59 8.38
C LYS A 59 8.81 4.69 9.49
N TYR A 60 7.93 3.75 9.12
CA TYR A 60 7.37 2.77 10.05
C TYR A 60 8.21 1.50 10.18
N LYS A 61 9.46 1.53 9.70
CA LYS A 61 10.47 0.47 9.86
C LYS A 61 10.15 -0.85 9.14
N PHE A 62 9.39 -0.79 8.06
CA PHE A 62 9.17 -1.96 7.22
C PHE A 62 10.43 -2.29 6.43
N LYS A 63 10.81 -3.56 6.44
CA LYS A 63 11.96 -4.06 5.69
C LYS A 63 11.53 -4.45 4.28
N ILE A 64 11.67 -3.52 3.33
CA ILE A 64 11.29 -3.75 1.93
C ILE A 64 12.48 -4.38 1.20
N LYS A 65 12.30 -5.59 0.72
CA LYS A 65 13.32 -6.32 -0.04
C LYS A 65 13.06 -6.34 -1.54
N GLU A 66 11.79 -6.28 -1.93
CA GLU A 66 11.39 -6.19 -3.33
C GLU A 66 10.31 -5.12 -3.47
N LYS A 67 10.34 -4.41 -4.59
CA LYS A 67 9.27 -3.47 -4.93
C LYS A 67 8.91 -3.62 -6.40
N ILE A 68 7.62 -3.62 -6.69
CA ILE A 68 7.11 -3.69 -8.05
C ILE A 68 6.12 -2.55 -8.24
N ILE A 69 6.48 -1.63 -9.13
CA ILE A 69 5.71 -0.43 -9.38
C ILE A 69 4.98 -0.59 -10.71
N TYR A 70 3.68 -0.50 -10.67
CA TYR A 70 2.82 -0.50 -11.85
C TYR A 70 2.45 0.93 -12.20
N PRO A 71 2.05 1.18 -13.46
CA PRO A 71 1.54 2.51 -13.85
C PRO A 71 0.34 2.91 -12.98
N ASP A 72 0.13 4.22 -12.82
CA ASP A 72 -1.03 4.73 -12.09
C ASP A 72 -2.32 4.22 -12.73
N HIS A 73 -3.30 3.87 -11.90
CA HIS A 73 -4.58 3.27 -12.32
C HIS A 73 -4.45 1.94 -13.07
N TYR A 74 -3.35 1.23 -12.88
CA TYR A 74 -3.13 -0.07 -13.50
C TYR A 74 -4.19 -1.09 -13.05
N ASN A 75 -4.72 -1.86 -13.98
CA ASN A 75 -5.67 -2.94 -13.70
C ASN A 75 -4.89 -4.25 -13.52
N PHE A 76 -4.80 -4.72 -12.29
CA PHE A 76 -4.07 -5.94 -11.98
C PHE A 76 -4.80 -7.16 -12.54
N SER A 77 -4.13 -7.92 -13.39
CA SER A 77 -4.64 -9.20 -13.87
C SER A 77 -4.40 -10.29 -12.83
N ASN A 78 -5.11 -11.41 -12.98
CA ASN A 78 -4.85 -12.59 -12.15
C ASN A 78 -3.40 -13.07 -12.30
N PHE A 79 -2.85 -12.97 -13.50
CA PHE A 79 -1.46 -13.31 -13.78
C PHE A 79 -0.49 -12.41 -13.01
N ASP A 80 -0.75 -11.12 -12.99
CA ASP A 80 0.10 -10.16 -12.24
C ASP A 80 0.17 -10.55 -10.76
N ILE A 81 -0.98 -10.77 -10.16
CA ILE A 81 -1.05 -11.09 -8.72
C ILE A 81 -0.45 -12.48 -8.44
N LEU A 82 -0.68 -13.45 -9.30
CA LEU A 82 -0.08 -14.76 -9.15
C LEU A 82 1.44 -14.70 -9.21
N SER A 83 1.97 -13.89 -10.13
CA SER A 83 3.42 -13.67 -10.25
C SER A 83 4.01 -13.03 -9.00
N LEU A 84 3.32 -12.02 -8.43
CA LEU A 84 3.72 -11.41 -7.16
C LEU A 84 3.76 -12.41 -6.01
N LYS A 85 2.73 -13.24 -5.91
CA LYS A 85 2.64 -14.26 -4.86
C LYS A 85 3.72 -15.33 -4.99
N LYS A 86 4.04 -15.73 -6.22
CA LYS A 86 5.13 -16.69 -6.48
C LYS A 86 6.48 -16.11 -6.09
N LEU A 87 6.73 -14.85 -6.44
CA LEU A 87 7.98 -14.18 -6.08
C LEU A 87 8.11 -14.03 -4.57
N ALA A 88 7.04 -13.60 -3.91
CA ALA A 88 7.03 -13.45 -2.46
C ALA A 88 7.29 -14.79 -1.75
N LYS A 89 6.65 -15.85 -2.21
CA LYS A 89 6.86 -17.20 -1.65
C LYS A 89 8.28 -17.67 -1.85
N LYS A 90 8.83 -17.49 -3.05
CA LYS A 90 10.21 -17.89 -3.38
C LYS A 90 11.23 -17.20 -2.49
N LYS A 91 11.03 -15.93 -2.19
CA LYS A 91 11.95 -15.12 -1.38
C LYS A 91 11.54 -15.01 0.09
N ASN A 92 10.50 -15.72 0.48
CA ASN A 92 9.95 -15.68 1.85
C ASN A 92 9.61 -14.26 2.29
N LEU A 93 8.84 -13.56 1.47
CA LEU A 93 8.42 -12.19 1.71
C LEU A 93 6.93 -12.13 1.99
N ASN A 94 6.52 -11.20 2.84
CA ASN A 94 5.13 -10.84 3.00
C ASN A 94 4.79 -9.72 2.01
N ILE A 95 3.58 -9.74 1.46
CA ILE A 95 3.15 -8.76 0.48
C ILE A 95 2.43 -7.61 1.17
N ILE A 96 2.77 -6.38 0.79
CA ILE A 96 2.14 -5.16 1.28
C ILE A 96 1.80 -4.25 0.10
N THR A 97 0.66 -3.58 0.20
CA THR A 97 0.20 -2.62 -0.82
C THR A 97 -0.63 -1.51 -0.18
N THR A 98 -1.10 -0.57 -0.98
CA THR A 98 -2.00 0.48 -0.51
C THR A 98 -3.43 -0.05 -0.41
N GLU A 99 -4.26 0.59 0.43
CA GLU A 99 -5.69 0.29 0.51
C GLU A 99 -6.36 0.43 -0.86
N LYS A 100 -6.04 1.48 -1.60
CA LYS A 100 -6.59 1.74 -2.92
C LYS A 100 -6.34 0.56 -3.87
N ASP A 101 -5.12 0.09 -3.93
CA ASP A 101 -4.77 -1.03 -4.81
C ASP A 101 -5.35 -2.35 -4.31
N TYR A 102 -5.36 -2.55 -3.00
CA TYR A 102 -5.98 -3.74 -2.40
C TYR A 102 -7.45 -3.86 -2.74
N LEU A 103 -8.19 -2.76 -2.67
CA LEU A 103 -9.63 -2.75 -2.97
C LEU A 103 -9.93 -2.97 -4.45
N ARG A 104 -8.97 -2.75 -5.33
CA ARG A 104 -9.11 -3.02 -6.76
C ARG A 104 -8.89 -4.48 -7.11
N LEU A 105 -8.38 -5.29 -6.18
CA LEU A 105 -8.21 -6.72 -6.37
C LEU A 105 -9.52 -7.46 -6.13
N ASN A 106 -9.74 -8.57 -6.85
CA ASN A 106 -10.86 -9.43 -6.53
C ASN A 106 -10.59 -10.23 -5.25
N LYS A 107 -11.62 -10.82 -4.65
CA LYS A 107 -11.50 -11.54 -3.37
C LYS A 107 -10.46 -12.65 -3.39
N LYS A 108 -10.37 -13.39 -4.50
CA LYS A 108 -9.38 -14.46 -4.67
C LYS A 108 -7.96 -13.93 -4.63
N ASN A 109 -7.73 -12.80 -5.29
CA ASN A 109 -6.40 -12.19 -5.37
C ASN A 109 -5.98 -11.52 -4.06
N ARG A 110 -6.93 -11.13 -3.21
CA ARG A 110 -6.63 -10.52 -1.90
C ARG A 110 -6.06 -11.49 -0.88
N LYS A 111 -6.25 -12.77 -1.09
CA LYS A 111 -5.78 -13.80 -0.14
C LYS A 111 -4.26 -13.71 0.02
N ASN A 112 -3.79 -13.67 1.27
CA ASN A 112 -2.37 -13.59 1.64
C ASN A 112 -1.68 -12.26 1.26
N ILE A 113 -2.44 -11.21 1.14
CA ILE A 113 -1.91 -9.85 0.98
C ILE A 113 -2.21 -9.00 2.19
#